data_5d84a1def5c5bf3400fde7f5bb09ce88
#
_entry.id   5d84a1def5c5bf3400fde7f5bb09ce88
#
_cell.length_a   1.000
_cell.length_b   1.000
_cell.length_c   1.000
_cell.angle_alpha   90.00
_cell.angle_beta   90.00
_cell.angle_gamma   90.00
#
_symmetry.space_group_name_H-M   'P 1'
#
loop_
_entity.id
_entity.type
_entity.pdbx_description
1 polymer ?
#
loop_
_entity_poly.entity_id
_entity_poly.type
_entity_poly.pdbx_seq_one_letter_code
_entity_poly.pdbx_strand_id
1 'polypeptide(L)'
;MREINNFLMLSSVAAMFVAAPFAAMAQSEEKSFPSAEKIEYVVEVKDSETPAQLTNVKDLYDNAPGVFTFRGTSRRDMPQSGTLKARPSGIKRVWTFQTAFDGRQTSHGTWGGGSGWTGQPLYVEWPDSLMERQRKESTGLTANFSKREVIVGSLSGDVYFIDYESGRASRKSHKSGNPIKGTLSLDPRLNGNLYIGQGIPASQPFGAEVFNLFSHKRTSFFGMDAQAWRRWGAYDPSPVVVDNFVLRLSENGTIYKLTASEKSVKTHSLMRFRHRGSKAYGMESSPAVWGKYLYFSDNIGNILCVDIETLKPVWHYDNRDDSDATVVIAEEEGGVYLYSSSAVDKQGDSGYSRFVKLNALTGELVWENKIACKKIQYCEKAREGGMFSTPLLGHGDCEGLIFTNMCGMGSDKGSFVAIDRASGKVVYKKHLQFYAWSSPVALYTPDKQMFVVTGDVIGNLYLIEAKTGNIIYTLKGGNNFESSPVVIDNCIVVGSRGREIHKFEIY
;
A
#
# COMPACT_ATOMS: atom_id res chain seq x y z
N MET A 1 -6.24 -32.23 68.92
CA MET A 1 -7.03 -31.01 69.14
C MET A 1 -6.67 -29.97 68.10
N ARG A 2 -7.70 -29.58 67.35
CA ARG A 2 -7.80 -28.45 66.39
C ARG A 2 -7.02 -28.57 65.09
N GLU A 3 -7.77 -28.95 64.07
CA GLU A 3 -7.66 -28.70 62.68
C GLU A 3 -7.58 -27.18 62.36
N ILE A 4 -6.82 -26.79 61.38
CA ILE A 4 -7.07 -25.56 60.56
C ILE A 4 -6.88 -25.92 59.11
N ASN A 5 -7.99 -25.99 58.40
CA ASN A 5 -8.09 -26.03 56.94
C ASN A 5 -7.58 -24.72 56.35
N ASN A 6 -6.68 -24.79 55.37
CA ASN A 6 -6.41 -23.68 54.48
C ASN A 6 -6.94 -23.99 53.07
N PHE A 7 -8.04 -23.34 52.73
CA PHE A 7 -8.59 -23.24 51.41
C PHE A 7 -7.69 -22.35 50.55
N LEU A 8 -7.11 -22.90 49.50
CA LEU A 8 -6.49 -22.16 48.41
C LEU A 8 -7.59 -21.71 47.45
N MET A 9 -7.95 -20.42 47.47
CA MET A 9 -8.71 -19.77 46.42
C MET A 9 -7.77 -19.44 45.25
N LEU A 10 -7.96 -20.13 44.16
CA LEU A 10 -7.47 -19.71 42.85
C LEU A 10 -8.35 -18.54 42.37
N SER A 11 -7.83 -17.31 42.42
CA SER A 11 -8.45 -16.17 41.79
C SER A 11 -8.03 -16.16 40.32
N SER A 12 -8.94 -16.58 39.44
CA SER A 12 -8.89 -16.33 38.03
C SER A 12 -9.11 -14.84 37.80
N VAL A 13 -8.05 -14.09 37.49
CA VAL A 13 -8.15 -12.75 36.97
C VAL A 13 -8.57 -12.87 35.51
N ALA A 14 -9.85 -12.77 35.23
CA ALA A 14 -10.37 -12.51 33.93
C ALA A 14 -10.02 -11.05 33.61
N ALA A 15 -9.09 -10.83 32.68
CA ALA A 15 -8.87 -9.52 32.09
C ALA A 15 -10.12 -9.14 31.29
N MET A 16 -11.02 -8.40 31.90
CA MET A 16 -12.06 -7.69 31.17
C MET A 16 -11.40 -6.58 30.39
N PHE A 17 -11.23 -6.77 29.08
CA PHE A 17 -11.05 -5.69 28.16
C PHE A 17 -12.33 -4.85 28.18
N VAL A 18 -12.30 -3.75 28.91
CA VAL A 18 -13.30 -2.71 28.82
C VAL A 18 -13.03 -1.98 27.51
N ALA A 19 -13.72 -2.39 26.47
CA ALA A 19 -13.88 -1.54 25.29
C ALA A 19 -14.61 -0.29 25.76
N ALA A 20 -13.89 0.81 25.95
CA ALA A 20 -14.51 2.11 26.20
C ALA A 20 -15.47 2.41 25.05
N PRO A 21 -16.73 2.74 25.33
CA PRO A 21 -17.69 2.95 24.26
C PRO A 21 -17.28 4.16 23.44
N PHE A 22 -17.11 3.97 22.13
CA PHE A 22 -16.80 4.98 21.13
C PHE A 22 -17.72 6.21 21.21
N ALA A 23 -18.93 6.07 21.76
CA ALA A 23 -19.90 7.14 21.96
C ALA A 23 -19.49 8.19 23.02
N ALA A 24 -18.59 7.86 23.94
CA ALA A 24 -18.18 8.82 24.98
C ALA A 24 -17.07 9.79 24.50
N MET A 25 -16.35 9.44 23.40
CA MET A 25 -15.34 10.32 22.82
C MET A 25 -15.90 11.30 21.77
N ALA A 26 -17.10 11.07 21.28
CA ALA A 26 -17.74 11.94 20.29
C ALA A 26 -18.39 13.22 20.90
N GLN A 27 -18.39 13.38 22.22
CA GLN A 27 -18.95 14.53 22.91
C GLN A 27 -17.90 15.46 23.57
N SER A 28 -16.61 15.25 23.36
CA SER A 28 -15.64 16.25 23.74
C SER A 28 -15.63 17.35 22.70
N GLU A 29 -15.99 18.57 23.10
CA GLU A 29 -15.92 19.87 22.41
C GLU A 29 -15.22 19.81 21.04
N GLU A 30 -15.87 20.38 20.02
CA GLU A 30 -15.24 20.72 18.73
C GLU A 30 -13.96 21.53 18.99
N LYS A 31 -12.88 20.86 19.27
CA LYS A 31 -11.55 21.45 19.13
C LYS A 31 -11.40 21.73 17.65
N SER A 32 -11.54 23.01 17.28
CA SER A 32 -11.20 23.48 15.95
C SER A 32 -9.75 23.09 15.68
N PHE A 33 -9.54 22.11 14.80
CA PHE A 33 -8.22 21.76 14.34
C PHE A 33 -7.75 22.87 13.39
N PRO A 34 -6.82 23.76 13.77
CA PRO A 34 -6.46 24.95 12.99
C PRO A 34 -5.97 24.61 11.58
N SER A 35 -5.56 23.37 11.37
CA SER A 35 -5.04 22.88 10.09
C SER A 35 -6.12 22.58 9.05
N ALA A 36 -7.33 22.11 9.45
CA ALA A 36 -8.39 21.76 8.50
C ALA A 36 -8.94 22.99 7.74
N GLU A 37 -8.78 24.18 8.26
CA GLU A 37 -9.19 25.44 7.60
C GLU A 37 -8.45 25.72 6.28
N LYS A 38 -7.28 25.10 6.06
CA LYS A 38 -6.53 25.23 4.80
C LYS A 38 -7.06 24.33 3.69
N ILE A 39 -7.94 23.40 4.01
CA ILE A 39 -8.51 22.46 3.04
C ILE A 39 -9.87 23.01 2.57
N GLU A 40 -9.95 23.33 1.28
CA GLU A 40 -11.20 23.61 0.61
C GLU A 40 -11.76 22.31 0.04
N TYR A 41 -13.01 21.99 0.33
CA TYR A 41 -13.61 20.74 -0.15
C TYR A 41 -15.09 20.89 -0.50
N VAL A 42 -15.56 20.00 -1.35
CA VAL A 42 -16.98 19.84 -1.71
C VAL A 42 -17.32 18.36 -1.64
N VAL A 43 -18.37 18.04 -0.91
CA VAL A 43 -18.92 16.66 -0.87
C VAL A 43 -20.17 16.61 -1.75
N GLU A 44 -20.26 15.61 -2.62
CA GLU A 44 -21.40 15.36 -3.49
C GLU A 44 -21.93 13.94 -3.24
N VAL A 45 -23.21 13.83 -2.87
CA VAL A 45 -23.91 12.54 -2.72
C VAL A 45 -24.63 12.25 -4.04
N LYS A 46 -24.33 11.08 -4.64
CA LYS A 46 -24.90 10.60 -5.90
C LYS A 46 -26.02 9.57 -5.68
N ASP A 47 -25.94 8.82 -4.58
CA ASP A 47 -26.93 7.83 -4.17
C ASP A 47 -27.36 8.13 -2.74
N SER A 48 -28.51 8.77 -2.59
CA SER A 48 -29.10 9.11 -1.30
C SER A 48 -29.99 8.02 -0.71
N GLU A 49 -30.25 6.97 -1.49
CA GLU A 49 -31.10 5.85 -1.04
C GLU A 49 -30.28 4.83 -0.23
N THR A 50 -29.00 4.65 -0.60
CA THR A 50 -28.09 3.81 0.15
C THR A 50 -27.59 4.55 1.41
N PRO A 51 -27.74 3.99 2.62
CA PRO A 51 -27.19 4.61 3.84
C PRO A 51 -25.68 4.81 3.77
N ALA A 52 -25.21 5.98 4.18
CA ALA A 52 -23.78 6.31 4.16
C ALA A 52 -23.01 5.72 5.35
N GLN A 53 -23.72 5.30 6.41
CA GLN A 53 -23.14 4.78 7.64
C GLN A 53 -22.49 3.42 7.43
N LEU A 54 -21.39 3.18 8.16
CA LEU A 54 -20.74 1.88 8.21
C LEU A 54 -21.48 0.99 9.22
N THR A 55 -21.80 -0.22 8.81
CA THR A 55 -22.41 -1.23 9.67
C THR A 55 -21.35 -2.10 10.35
N ASN A 56 -20.17 -2.17 9.77
CA ASN A 56 -19.04 -2.91 10.27
C ASN A 56 -17.72 -2.16 9.94
N VAL A 57 -16.88 -2.01 10.96
CA VAL A 57 -15.56 -1.36 10.84
C VAL A 57 -14.39 -2.34 10.96
N LYS A 58 -14.67 -3.66 10.98
CA LYS A 58 -13.61 -4.67 10.96
C LYS A 58 -12.89 -4.65 9.63
N ASP A 59 -11.60 -4.88 9.67
CA ASP A 59 -10.81 -5.01 8.46
C ASP A 59 -11.20 -6.29 7.70
N LEU A 60 -11.76 -6.13 6.50
CA LEU A 60 -12.19 -7.25 5.67
C LEU A 60 -11.01 -8.08 5.13
N TYR A 61 -9.81 -7.51 5.12
CA TYR A 61 -8.61 -8.16 4.62
C TYR A 61 -7.98 -9.12 5.65
N ASP A 62 -8.32 -9.01 6.94
CA ASP A 62 -7.80 -9.91 7.98
C ASP A 62 -8.12 -11.39 7.71
N ASN A 63 -9.23 -11.66 7.01
CA ASN A 63 -9.67 -13.01 6.64
C ASN A 63 -9.56 -13.31 5.14
N ALA A 64 -8.94 -12.43 4.37
CA ALA A 64 -8.75 -12.66 2.94
C ALA A 64 -7.77 -13.81 2.71
N PRO A 65 -8.07 -14.75 1.77
CA PRO A 65 -7.16 -15.85 1.47
C PRO A 65 -6.00 -15.38 0.57
N GLY A 66 -5.20 -14.44 1.06
CA GLY A 66 -4.08 -13.88 0.33
C GLY A 66 -3.81 -12.41 0.61
N VAL A 67 -3.13 -11.75 -0.32
CA VAL A 67 -2.77 -10.32 -0.29
C VAL A 67 -3.56 -9.59 -1.37
N PHE A 68 -4.68 -8.96 -0.99
CA PHE A 68 -5.69 -8.46 -1.92
C PHE A 68 -5.59 -6.97 -2.23
N THR A 69 -4.72 -6.25 -1.55
CA THR A 69 -4.49 -4.82 -1.74
C THR A 69 -3.05 -4.48 -1.36
N PHE A 70 -2.60 -3.27 -1.67
CA PHE A 70 -1.26 -2.82 -1.31
C PHE A 70 -1.02 -2.95 0.21
N ARG A 71 0.09 -3.59 0.60
CA ARG A 71 0.47 -3.87 1.99
C ARG A 71 -0.54 -4.73 2.77
N GLY A 72 -1.42 -5.45 2.08
CA GLY A 72 -2.21 -6.57 2.59
C GLY A 72 -3.48 -6.22 3.36
N THR A 73 -3.52 -5.12 4.11
CA THR A 73 -4.66 -4.72 4.95
C THR A 73 -5.15 -3.32 4.64
N SER A 74 -6.28 -2.94 5.23
CA SER A 74 -6.77 -1.56 5.17
C SER A 74 -5.84 -0.59 5.95
N ARG A 75 -5.13 -1.05 6.96
CA ARG A 75 -4.15 -0.26 7.74
C ARG A 75 -2.81 -0.08 7.05
N ARG A 76 -2.56 -0.83 5.97
CA ARG A 76 -1.27 -0.86 5.24
C ARG A 76 -0.08 -1.33 6.10
N ASP A 77 -0.33 -2.02 7.18
CA ASP A 77 0.64 -2.48 8.17
C ASP A 77 1.35 -3.78 7.81
N MET A 78 0.91 -4.45 6.73
CA MET A 78 1.50 -5.68 6.18
C MET A 78 1.65 -6.81 7.22
N PRO A 79 0.54 -7.30 7.80
CA PRO A 79 0.59 -8.40 8.76
C PRO A 79 0.95 -9.75 8.11
N GLN A 80 0.74 -9.90 6.79
CA GLN A 80 1.17 -11.08 6.03
C GLN A 80 2.67 -11.01 5.85
N SER A 81 3.39 -11.67 6.70
CA SER A 81 4.83 -11.85 6.62
C SER A 81 5.17 -13.27 6.20
N GLY A 82 6.32 -13.44 5.58
CA GLY A 82 6.82 -14.75 5.20
C GLY A 82 7.31 -15.54 6.39
N THR A 83 7.33 -16.86 6.23
CA THR A 83 7.83 -17.80 7.23
C THR A 83 9.06 -18.54 6.69
N LEU A 84 10.13 -18.54 7.48
CA LEU A 84 11.37 -19.25 7.21
C LEU A 84 11.47 -20.48 8.10
N LYS A 85 12.12 -21.53 7.64
CA LYS A 85 12.37 -22.74 8.45
C LYS A 85 13.54 -22.54 9.42
N ALA A 86 14.50 -21.70 9.05
CA ALA A 86 15.71 -21.37 9.81
C ALA A 86 16.23 -19.99 9.36
N ARG A 87 17.34 -19.54 9.96
CA ARG A 87 18.07 -18.35 9.52
C ARG A 87 18.43 -18.47 8.05
N PRO A 88 18.03 -17.50 7.18
CA PRO A 88 18.29 -17.63 5.76
C PRO A 88 19.75 -17.30 5.41
N SER A 89 20.22 -17.86 4.30
CA SER A 89 21.57 -17.65 3.77
C SER A 89 21.60 -17.08 2.36
N GLY A 90 20.47 -17.03 1.67
CA GLY A 90 20.45 -16.59 0.28
C GLY A 90 19.06 -16.38 -0.32
N ILE A 91 19.10 -15.93 -1.57
CA ILE A 91 17.94 -15.73 -2.44
C ILE A 91 18.19 -16.48 -3.73
N LYS A 92 17.24 -17.30 -4.20
CA LYS A 92 17.33 -17.93 -5.50
C LYS A 92 16.07 -17.69 -6.34
N ARG A 93 16.25 -17.53 -7.66
CA ARG A 93 15.13 -17.38 -8.60
C ARG A 93 14.43 -18.72 -8.81
N VAL A 94 13.10 -18.74 -8.66
CA VAL A 94 12.26 -19.92 -8.91
C VAL A 94 11.72 -19.90 -10.33
N TRP A 95 11.07 -18.80 -10.71
CA TRP A 95 10.56 -18.59 -12.06
C TRP A 95 10.58 -17.12 -12.46
N THR A 96 10.47 -16.89 -13.75
CA THR A 96 10.30 -15.57 -14.37
C THR A 96 9.16 -15.61 -15.38
N PHE A 97 8.24 -14.66 -15.28
CA PHE A 97 7.17 -14.43 -16.24
C PHE A 97 7.46 -13.16 -17.05
N GLN A 98 7.33 -13.25 -18.39
CA GLN A 98 7.56 -12.12 -19.28
C GLN A 98 6.25 -11.34 -19.54
N THR A 99 6.27 -10.04 -19.35
CA THR A 99 5.19 -9.13 -19.74
C THR A 99 5.36 -8.65 -21.18
N ALA A 100 4.29 -8.13 -21.78
CA ALA A 100 4.39 -7.43 -23.05
C ALA A 100 5.23 -6.16 -22.94
N PHE A 101 5.59 -5.62 -24.08
CA PHE A 101 6.26 -4.33 -24.22
C PHE A 101 5.34 -3.33 -24.91
N ASP A 102 5.10 -2.19 -24.29
CA ASP A 102 4.42 -1.06 -24.90
C ASP A 102 5.44 0.03 -25.29
N GLY A 103 5.67 0.16 -26.57
CA GLY A 103 6.60 1.16 -27.13
C GLY A 103 5.97 2.52 -27.43
N ARG A 104 4.70 2.74 -27.07
CA ARG A 104 4.04 4.02 -27.33
C ARG A 104 4.73 5.15 -26.60
N GLN A 105 5.00 6.24 -27.34
CA GLN A 105 5.51 7.47 -26.75
C GLN A 105 4.34 8.27 -26.16
N THR A 106 4.47 8.65 -24.91
CA THR A 106 3.53 9.53 -24.19
C THR A 106 4.18 10.87 -23.87
N SER A 107 3.42 11.84 -23.39
CA SER A 107 3.97 13.09 -22.83
C SER A 107 4.92 12.88 -21.63
N HIS A 108 4.90 11.69 -21.03
CA HIS A 108 5.70 11.29 -19.89
C HIS A 108 6.76 10.23 -20.25
N GLY A 109 7.07 10.07 -21.53
CA GLY A 109 8.05 9.09 -22.03
C GLY A 109 7.43 7.77 -22.43
N THR A 110 8.29 6.77 -22.70
CA THR A 110 7.92 5.37 -23.00
C THR A 110 7.98 4.54 -21.75
N TRP A 111 6.91 3.80 -21.46
CA TRP A 111 6.77 3.07 -20.19
C TRP A 111 7.12 1.58 -20.27
N GLY A 112 7.12 1.02 -21.48
CA GLY A 112 7.62 -0.33 -21.76
C GLY A 112 6.74 -1.45 -21.21
N GLY A 113 7.17 -2.07 -20.14
CA GLY A 113 6.49 -3.23 -19.51
C GLY A 113 7.06 -3.53 -18.13
N GLY A 114 6.77 -4.70 -17.61
CA GLY A 114 7.10 -5.06 -16.24
C GLY A 114 6.19 -4.37 -15.24
N SER A 115 6.69 -4.16 -14.03
CA SER A 115 5.97 -3.45 -12.97
C SER A 115 6.85 -2.32 -12.44
N GLY A 116 6.27 -1.15 -12.24
CA GLY A 116 6.94 0.04 -11.73
C GLY A 116 6.53 0.38 -10.31
N TRP A 117 6.95 1.53 -9.87
CA TRP A 117 6.58 2.12 -8.61
C TRP A 117 5.07 2.46 -8.63
N THR A 118 4.29 2.06 -7.70
CA THR A 118 4.43 1.27 -6.48
C THR A 118 3.85 -0.15 -6.62
N GLY A 119 3.82 -0.68 -7.83
CA GLY A 119 3.11 -1.89 -8.22
C GLY A 119 3.53 -3.13 -7.44
N GLN A 120 2.85 -3.43 -6.33
CA GLN A 120 2.95 -4.68 -5.63
C GLN A 120 2.07 -5.73 -6.30
N PRO A 121 2.56 -6.96 -6.58
CA PRO A 121 1.69 -8.05 -6.98
C PRO A 121 0.66 -8.39 -5.90
N LEU A 122 -0.56 -8.72 -6.30
CA LEU A 122 -1.54 -9.37 -5.43
C LEU A 122 -1.31 -10.88 -5.43
N TYR A 123 -1.77 -11.54 -4.38
CA TYR A 123 -1.80 -12.98 -4.27
C TYR A 123 -3.16 -13.45 -3.75
N VAL A 124 -3.68 -14.52 -4.33
CA VAL A 124 -4.91 -15.15 -3.89
C VAL A 124 -4.78 -16.67 -3.92
N GLU A 125 -5.21 -17.32 -2.87
CA GLU A 125 -5.51 -18.76 -2.86
C GLU A 125 -7.02 -18.93 -2.96
N TRP A 126 -7.49 -19.28 -4.17
CA TRP A 126 -8.92 -19.36 -4.45
C TRP A 126 -9.59 -20.50 -3.67
N PRO A 127 -10.66 -20.24 -2.90
CA PRO A 127 -11.47 -21.30 -2.31
C PRO A 127 -11.99 -22.27 -3.38
N ASP A 128 -12.08 -23.56 -3.05
CA ASP A 128 -12.45 -24.60 -4.01
C ASP A 128 -13.82 -24.36 -4.66
N SER A 129 -14.80 -23.85 -3.90
CA SER A 129 -16.12 -23.47 -4.41
C SER A 129 -16.06 -22.37 -5.49
N LEU A 130 -15.18 -21.39 -5.33
CA LEU A 130 -14.97 -20.34 -6.32
C LEU A 130 -14.16 -20.82 -7.52
N MET A 131 -13.24 -21.76 -7.33
CA MET A 131 -12.55 -22.41 -8.45
C MET A 131 -13.53 -23.20 -9.32
N GLU A 132 -14.44 -23.94 -8.70
CA GLU A 132 -15.48 -24.68 -9.41
C GLU A 132 -16.41 -23.75 -10.21
N ARG A 133 -16.82 -22.65 -9.60
CA ARG A 133 -17.58 -21.59 -10.26
C ARG A 133 -16.82 -21.03 -11.46
N GLN A 134 -15.57 -20.63 -11.30
CA GLN A 134 -14.77 -20.06 -12.38
C GLN A 134 -14.57 -21.02 -13.56
N ARG A 135 -14.40 -22.31 -13.31
CA ARG A 135 -14.32 -23.34 -14.35
C ARG A 135 -15.63 -23.50 -15.12
N LYS A 136 -16.77 -23.42 -14.42
CA LYS A 136 -18.10 -23.50 -15.04
C LYS A 136 -18.44 -22.27 -15.89
N GLU A 137 -18.06 -21.08 -15.41
CA GLU A 137 -18.34 -19.80 -16.07
C GLU A 137 -17.38 -19.47 -17.22
N SER A 138 -16.48 -20.38 -17.57
CA SER A 138 -15.54 -20.25 -18.71
C SER A 138 -14.69 -18.97 -18.69
N THR A 139 -14.10 -18.67 -17.57
CA THR A 139 -13.31 -17.44 -17.35
C THR A 139 -11.91 -17.46 -17.98
N GLY A 140 -11.67 -18.36 -18.92
CA GLY A 140 -10.37 -18.51 -19.60
C GLY A 140 -9.27 -19.11 -18.73
N LEU A 141 -9.62 -19.81 -17.64
CA LEU A 141 -8.66 -20.52 -16.81
C LEU A 141 -7.94 -21.61 -17.61
N THR A 142 -6.65 -21.77 -17.38
CA THR A 142 -5.88 -22.90 -17.93
C THR A 142 -6.21 -24.19 -17.19
N ALA A 143 -6.12 -25.32 -17.89
CA ALA A 143 -6.49 -26.63 -17.33
C ALA A 143 -5.71 -27.03 -16.07
N ASN A 144 -4.45 -26.62 -15.98
CA ASN A 144 -3.52 -26.99 -14.90
C ASN A 144 -3.31 -25.89 -13.86
N PHE A 145 -4.27 -25.00 -13.68
CA PHE A 145 -4.16 -23.93 -12.69
C PHE A 145 -4.24 -24.49 -11.25
N SER A 146 -3.26 -24.11 -10.43
CA SER A 146 -3.06 -24.64 -9.07
C SER A 146 -3.99 -24.07 -8.00
N LYS A 147 -4.88 -23.12 -8.34
CA LYS A 147 -5.69 -22.26 -7.46
C LYS A 147 -4.93 -21.16 -6.71
N ARG A 148 -3.59 -21.16 -6.71
CA ARG A 148 -2.76 -20.09 -6.15
C ARG A 148 -2.37 -19.13 -7.27
N GLU A 149 -2.86 -17.92 -7.23
CA GLU A 149 -2.75 -16.97 -8.35
C GLU A 149 -2.08 -15.67 -7.90
N VAL A 150 -1.15 -15.21 -8.72
CA VAL A 150 -0.55 -13.88 -8.62
C VAL A 150 -1.19 -12.98 -9.68
N ILE A 151 -1.62 -11.77 -9.27
CA ILE A 151 -2.26 -10.79 -10.16
C ILE A 151 -1.39 -9.54 -10.18
N VAL A 152 -0.99 -9.09 -11.36
CA VAL A 152 -0.04 -7.97 -11.52
C VAL A 152 -0.54 -6.99 -12.55
N GLY A 153 -0.62 -5.71 -12.18
CA GLY A 153 -0.74 -4.61 -13.11
C GLY A 153 0.62 -4.28 -13.73
N SER A 154 0.64 -4.04 -15.04
CA SER A 154 1.88 -3.81 -15.78
C SER A 154 1.92 -2.45 -16.43
N LEU A 155 3.14 -1.93 -16.59
CA LEU A 155 3.42 -0.73 -17.37
C LEU A 155 3.14 -0.89 -18.86
N SER A 156 2.94 -2.13 -19.35
CA SER A 156 2.44 -2.40 -20.71
C SER A 156 0.95 -2.09 -20.87
N GLY A 157 0.22 -1.77 -19.79
CA GLY A 157 -1.22 -1.55 -19.80
C GLY A 157 -2.04 -2.83 -19.76
N ASP A 158 -1.42 -3.96 -19.39
CA ASP A 158 -2.07 -5.24 -19.20
C ASP A 158 -2.14 -5.62 -17.71
N VAL A 159 -3.14 -6.40 -17.33
CA VAL A 159 -3.17 -7.13 -16.07
C VAL A 159 -2.86 -8.59 -16.38
N TYR A 160 -1.84 -9.13 -15.72
CA TYR A 160 -1.42 -10.52 -15.85
C TYR A 160 -1.91 -11.33 -14.66
N PHE A 161 -2.26 -12.58 -14.96
CA PHE A 161 -2.69 -13.59 -14.02
C PHE A 161 -1.72 -14.75 -14.14
N ILE A 162 -1.01 -15.06 -13.06
CA ILE A 162 0.12 -16.01 -13.08
C ILE A 162 -0.15 -17.09 -12.05
N ASP A 163 -0.09 -18.34 -12.46
CA ASP A 163 -0.09 -19.48 -11.55
C ASP A 163 1.15 -19.44 -10.67
N TYR A 164 0.97 -19.36 -9.36
CA TYR A 164 2.04 -19.15 -8.39
C TYR A 164 3.06 -20.29 -8.39
N GLU A 165 2.63 -21.53 -8.65
CA GLU A 165 3.52 -22.68 -8.61
C GLU A 165 4.38 -22.76 -9.88
N SER A 166 3.77 -22.65 -11.04
CA SER A 166 4.45 -22.87 -12.31
C SER A 166 5.05 -21.61 -12.95
N GLY A 167 4.62 -20.41 -12.53
CA GLY A 167 5.00 -19.15 -13.18
C GLY A 167 4.41 -18.97 -14.58
N ARG A 168 3.41 -19.76 -14.98
CA ARG A 168 2.72 -19.66 -16.28
C ARG A 168 1.44 -18.86 -16.13
N ALA A 169 0.93 -18.35 -17.24
CA ALA A 169 -0.37 -17.67 -17.21
C ALA A 169 -1.46 -18.64 -16.72
N SER A 170 -2.21 -18.24 -15.69
CA SER A 170 -3.35 -18.97 -15.14
C SER A 170 -4.63 -18.74 -15.95
N ARG A 171 -4.71 -17.56 -16.60
CA ARG A 171 -5.79 -17.15 -17.50
C ARG A 171 -5.31 -16.09 -18.48
N LYS A 172 -6.17 -15.75 -19.45
CA LYS A 172 -5.91 -14.67 -20.41
C LYS A 172 -5.72 -13.35 -19.67
N SER A 173 -4.71 -12.56 -20.07
CA SER A 173 -4.50 -11.20 -19.56
C SER A 173 -5.68 -10.28 -19.89
N HIS A 174 -5.93 -9.30 -19.03
CA HIS A 174 -6.88 -8.22 -19.31
C HIS A 174 -6.10 -6.99 -19.80
N LYS A 175 -6.55 -6.43 -20.94
CA LYS A 175 -5.97 -5.21 -21.52
C LYS A 175 -6.68 -3.99 -20.98
N SER A 176 -6.09 -3.29 -20.03
CA SER A 176 -6.55 -2.00 -19.53
C SER A 176 -6.23 -0.85 -20.52
N GLY A 177 -5.18 -1.01 -21.30
CA GLY A 177 -4.84 -0.12 -22.42
C GLY A 177 -3.91 1.03 -22.06
N ASN A 178 -3.70 1.36 -20.80
CA ASN A 178 -2.81 2.40 -20.32
C ASN A 178 -1.90 1.87 -19.22
N PRO A 179 -0.64 2.34 -19.08
CA PRO A 179 0.29 1.90 -18.04
C PRO A 179 -0.33 1.92 -16.63
N ILE A 180 -0.15 0.82 -15.91
CA ILE A 180 -0.58 0.64 -14.53
C ILE A 180 0.68 0.77 -13.67
N LYS A 181 0.80 1.86 -12.90
CA LYS A 181 1.94 2.10 -12.00
C LYS A 181 1.68 1.52 -10.61
N GLY A 182 0.48 1.77 -10.09
CA GLY A 182 0.09 1.40 -8.73
C GLY A 182 -0.32 -0.06 -8.57
N THR A 183 -0.57 -0.43 -7.32
CA THR A 183 -1.07 -1.76 -6.97
C THR A 183 -2.57 -1.86 -7.23
N LEU A 184 -2.99 -2.96 -7.82
CA LEU A 184 -4.39 -3.33 -7.97
C LEU A 184 -5.03 -3.60 -6.60
N SER A 185 -6.35 -3.78 -6.57
CA SER A 185 -7.03 -4.31 -5.38
C SER A 185 -8.09 -5.31 -5.78
N LEU A 186 -8.06 -6.51 -5.18
CA LEU A 186 -9.09 -7.52 -5.29
C LEU A 186 -10.09 -7.34 -4.16
N ASP A 187 -11.38 -7.46 -4.45
CA ASP A 187 -12.42 -7.29 -3.43
C ASP A 187 -12.35 -8.43 -2.39
N PRO A 188 -12.11 -8.14 -1.10
CA PRO A 188 -11.98 -9.17 -0.07
C PRO A 188 -13.29 -9.92 0.22
N ARG A 189 -14.43 -9.44 -0.29
CA ARG A 189 -15.71 -10.13 -0.21
C ARG A 189 -15.83 -11.26 -1.24
N LEU A 190 -14.76 -11.50 -2.03
CA LEU A 190 -14.63 -12.58 -3.01
C LEU A 190 -15.75 -12.57 -4.10
N ASN A 191 -16.22 -11.38 -4.46
CA ASN A 191 -17.18 -11.17 -5.53
C ASN A 191 -16.56 -11.09 -6.93
N GLY A 192 -15.26 -11.30 -7.04
CA GLY A 192 -14.49 -11.29 -8.27
C GLY A 192 -14.11 -9.92 -8.83
N ASN A 193 -14.48 -8.82 -8.18
CA ASN A 193 -14.12 -7.49 -8.64
C ASN A 193 -12.64 -7.20 -8.40
N LEU A 194 -11.95 -6.83 -9.46
CA LEU A 194 -10.58 -6.34 -9.47
C LEU A 194 -10.60 -4.85 -9.84
N TYR A 195 -10.10 -4.03 -8.93
CA TYR A 195 -10.02 -2.58 -9.09
C TYR A 195 -8.67 -2.21 -9.69
N ILE A 196 -8.70 -1.54 -10.84
CA ILE A 196 -7.52 -1.20 -11.65
C ILE A 196 -7.45 0.31 -11.80
N GLY A 197 -6.29 0.89 -11.52
CA GLY A 197 -5.99 2.29 -11.76
C GLY A 197 -4.97 2.44 -12.88
N GLN A 198 -5.21 3.36 -13.81
CA GLN A 198 -4.28 3.71 -14.88
C GLN A 198 -3.49 4.96 -14.45
N GLY A 199 -2.17 4.93 -14.60
CA GLY A 199 -1.29 5.99 -14.13
C GLY A 199 -0.83 6.96 -15.22
N ILE A 200 -0.79 6.55 -16.49
CA ILE A 200 -0.27 7.36 -17.60
C ILE A 200 -1.21 7.29 -18.81
N PRO A 201 -1.58 8.44 -19.40
CA PRO A 201 -2.44 8.46 -20.59
C PRO A 201 -1.66 8.11 -21.87
N ALA A 202 -1.69 6.84 -22.26
CA ALA A 202 -1.17 6.37 -23.53
C ALA A 202 -2.28 6.22 -24.61
N SER A 203 -3.54 6.10 -24.18
CA SER A 203 -4.73 6.03 -25.03
C SER A 203 -5.98 6.48 -24.28
N GLN A 204 -7.10 6.67 -25.03
CA GLN A 204 -8.41 6.92 -24.43
C GLN A 204 -9.27 5.63 -24.49
N PRO A 205 -10.11 5.37 -23.49
CA PRO A 205 -10.33 6.19 -22.30
C PRO A 205 -9.20 6.01 -21.26
N PHE A 206 -8.93 7.07 -20.47
CA PHE A 206 -7.94 7.08 -19.40
C PHE A 206 -8.61 7.33 -18.06
N GLY A 207 -8.28 6.50 -17.04
CA GLY A 207 -8.92 6.56 -15.73
C GLY A 207 -8.74 5.30 -14.89
N ALA A 208 -9.81 4.88 -14.26
CA ALA A 208 -9.87 3.67 -13.46
C ALA A 208 -11.01 2.76 -13.94
N GLU A 209 -10.80 1.46 -13.80
CA GLU A 209 -11.82 0.48 -14.18
C GLU A 209 -12.02 -0.59 -13.12
N VAL A 210 -13.13 -1.29 -13.22
CA VAL A 210 -13.41 -2.50 -12.47
C VAL A 210 -13.56 -3.64 -13.46
N PHE A 211 -12.73 -4.66 -13.30
CA PHE A 211 -12.77 -5.88 -14.07
C PHE A 211 -13.23 -7.02 -13.17
N ASN A 212 -14.29 -7.72 -13.57
CA ASN A 212 -14.78 -8.84 -12.80
C ASN A 212 -14.20 -10.16 -13.32
N LEU A 213 -13.50 -10.88 -12.47
CA LEU A 213 -12.78 -12.12 -12.80
C LEU A 213 -13.73 -13.28 -13.15
N PHE A 214 -14.95 -13.32 -12.60
CA PHE A 214 -15.90 -14.38 -12.86
C PHE A 214 -16.59 -14.22 -14.21
N SER A 215 -16.99 -13.01 -14.56
CA SER A 215 -17.56 -12.73 -15.88
C SER A 215 -16.50 -12.44 -16.95
N HIS A 216 -15.26 -12.24 -16.57
CA HIS A 216 -14.14 -11.83 -17.43
C HIS A 216 -14.45 -10.57 -18.26
N LYS A 217 -15.12 -9.59 -17.63
CA LYS A 217 -15.58 -8.35 -18.28
C LYS A 217 -15.26 -7.12 -17.43
N ARG A 218 -15.01 -6.01 -18.11
CA ARG A 218 -15.02 -4.69 -17.47
C ARG A 218 -16.47 -4.33 -17.14
N THR A 219 -16.76 -4.12 -15.85
CA THR A 219 -18.10 -3.81 -15.35
C THR A 219 -18.34 -2.33 -15.14
N SER A 220 -17.26 -1.57 -14.89
CA SER A 220 -17.34 -0.12 -14.66
C SER A 220 -16.08 0.57 -15.11
N PHE A 221 -16.20 1.86 -15.46
CA PHE A 221 -15.09 2.74 -15.79
C PHE A 221 -15.32 4.14 -15.19
N PHE A 222 -14.28 4.71 -14.61
CA PHE A 222 -14.27 6.04 -14.01
C PHE A 222 -13.18 6.86 -14.69
N GLY A 223 -13.58 7.82 -15.51
CA GLY A 223 -12.65 8.76 -16.14
C GLY A 223 -12.22 9.89 -15.20
N MET A 224 -11.58 10.88 -15.77
CA MET A 224 -11.25 12.13 -15.06
C MET A 224 -12.53 12.81 -14.59
N ASP A 225 -12.58 13.21 -13.31
CA ASP A 225 -13.67 14.03 -12.79
C ASP A 225 -13.63 15.44 -13.42
N ALA A 226 -14.66 15.75 -14.20
CA ALA A 226 -14.76 17.04 -14.90
C ALA A 226 -14.93 18.25 -13.97
N GLN A 227 -15.28 18.04 -12.69
CA GLN A 227 -15.45 19.08 -11.69
C GLN A 227 -14.27 19.20 -10.72
N ALA A 228 -13.27 18.28 -10.81
CA ALA A 228 -12.06 18.38 -10.02
C ALA A 228 -11.28 19.67 -10.36
N TRP A 229 -10.64 20.27 -9.35
CA TRP A 229 -9.82 21.48 -9.59
C TRP A 229 -8.57 21.19 -10.42
N ARG A 230 -7.94 20.02 -10.23
CA ARG A 230 -6.84 19.55 -11.09
C ARG A 230 -7.40 18.67 -12.22
N ARG A 231 -7.08 19.01 -13.46
CA ARG A 231 -7.50 18.28 -14.67
C ARG A 231 -6.54 17.14 -14.98
N TRP A 232 -6.57 16.10 -14.15
CA TRP A 232 -5.73 14.91 -14.31
C TRP A 232 -6.55 13.64 -14.06
N GLY A 233 -6.31 12.58 -14.80
CA GLY A 233 -7.14 11.36 -14.78
C GLY A 233 -6.43 10.11 -14.30
N ALA A 234 -5.26 10.22 -13.64
CA ALA A 234 -4.54 9.08 -13.10
C ALA A 234 -5.12 8.59 -11.76
N TYR A 235 -4.97 7.28 -11.51
CA TYR A 235 -5.47 6.58 -10.34
C TYR A 235 -4.44 5.55 -9.87
N ASP A 236 -3.29 6.00 -9.40
CA ASP A 236 -2.22 5.14 -8.88
C ASP A 236 -2.52 4.52 -7.50
N PRO A 237 -3.24 5.20 -6.58
CA PRO A 237 -3.56 4.63 -5.27
C PRO A 237 -4.32 3.32 -5.34
N SER A 238 -3.87 2.32 -4.57
CA SER A 238 -4.57 1.03 -4.43
C SER A 238 -5.84 1.22 -3.62
N PRO A 239 -7.04 0.94 -4.16
CA PRO A 239 -8.28 1.10 -3.42
C PRO A 239 -8.36 0.22 -2.18
N VAL A 240 -9.22 0.59 -1.24
CA VAL A 240 -9.51 -0.19 -0.04
C VAL A 240 -11.02 -0.42 0.08
N VAL A 241 -11.40 -1.62 0.49
CA VAL A 241 -12.80 -2.00 0.74
C VAL A 241 -13.06 -1.94 2.24
N VAL A 242 -14.09 -1.22 2.63
CA VAL A 242 -14.54 -1.08 4.01
C VAL A 242 -16.04 -1.31 4.07
N ASP A 243 -16.48 -2.30 4.84
CA ASP A 243 -17.88 -2.70 4.90
C ASP A 243 -18.45 -2.93 3.48
N ASN A 244 -19.47 -2.19 3.10
CA ASN A 244 -20.10 -2.27 1.78
C ASN A 244 -19.50 -1.33 0.73
N PHE A 245 -18.50 -0.53 1.11
CA PHE A 245 -17.95 0.51 0.26
C PHE A 245 -16.54 0.21 -0.22
N VAL A 246 -16.22 0.78 -1.37
CA VAL A 246 -14.86 0.85 -1.91
C VAL A 246 -14.42 2.31 -1.87
N LEU A 247 -13.31 2.58 -1.23
CA LEU A 247 -12.71 3.91 -1.17
C LEU A 247 -11.58 3.97 -2.21
N ARG A 248 -11.69 4.88 -3.15
CA ARG A 248 -10.71 5.09 -4.21
C ARG A 248 -10.28 6.54 -4.25
N LEU A 249 -8.98 6.76 -4.21
CA LEU A 249 -8.34 8.06 -4.39
C LEU A 249 -7.95 8.27 -5.85
N SER A 250 -7.81 9.52 -6.25
CA SER A 250 -7.40 9.92 -7.60
C SER A 250 -6.38 11.05 -7.50
N GLU A 251 -5.46 11.12 -8.45
CA GLU A 251 -4.42 12.15 -8.50
C GLU A 251 -4.94 13.56 -8.84
N ASN A 252 -6.24 13.78 -8.84
CA ASN A 252 -6.84 15.09 -9.05
C ASN A 252 -7.54 15.68 -7.82
N GLY A 253 -7.30 15.08 -6.63
CA GLY A 253 -7.91 15.52 -5.38
C GLY A 253 -9.36 15.05 -5.21
N THR A 254 -9.78 13.97 -5.90
CA THR A 254 -11.11 13.39 -5.72
C THR A 254 -11.03 12.06 -4.96
N ILE A 255 -11.81 11.94 -3.91
CA ILE A 255 -12.04 10.72 -3.13
C ILE A 255 -13.40 10.18 -3.51
N TYR A 256 -13.45 8.95 -3.98
CA TYR A 256 -14.70 8.26 -4.31
C TYR A 256 -15.04 7.25 -3.22
N LYS A 257 -16.28 7.29 -2.74
CA LYS A 257 -16.93 6.25 -1.96
C LYS A 257 -17.91 5.53 -2.89
N LEU A 258 -17.61 4.27 -3.21
CA LEU A 258 -18.34 3.50 -4.21
C LEU A 258 -19.09 2.36 -3.54
N THR A 259 -20.27 2.03 -4.04
CA THR A 259 -20.96 0.75 -3.78
C THR A 259 -20.60 -0.25 -4.88
N ALA A 260 -20.34 -1.50 -4.50
CA ALA A 260 -19.86 -2.52 -5.43
C ALA A 260 -20.66 -3.82 -5.33
N SER A 261 -21.12 -4.31 -6.47
CA SER A 261 -21.64 -5.65 -6.67
C SER A 261 -20.86 -6.37 -7.78
N GLU A 262 -21.07 -7.65 -7.98
CA GLU A 262 -20.44 -8.39 -9.09
C GLU A 262 -20.73 -7.79 -10.47
N LYS A 263 -21.88 -7.14 -10.64
CA LYS A 263 -22.37 -6.66 -11.94
C LYS A 263 -22.06 -5.19 -12.21
N SER A 264 -21.89 -4.38 -11.15
CA SER A 264 -21.70 -2.95 -11.30
C SER A 264 -21.05 -2.33 -10.07
N VAL A 265 -20.28 -1.28 -10.30
CA VAL A 265 -19.76 -0.41 -9.26
C VAL A 265 -20.22 1.01 -9.55
N LYS A 266 -20.80 1.69 -8.55
CA LYS A 266 -21.39 3.01 -8.68
C LYS A 266 -20.86 3.95 -7.64
N THR A 267 -20.80 5.23 -7.96
CA THR A 267 -20.46 6.27 -6.97
C THR A 267 -21.63 6.47 -6.03
N HIS A 268 -21.44 6.20 -4.74
CA HIS A 268 -22.35 6.59 -3.68
C HIS A 268 -22.21 8.09 -3.37
N SER A 269 -20.98 8.50 -3.05
CA SER A 269 -20.63 9.89 -2.79
C SER A 269 -19.16 10.12 -3.16
N LEU A 270 -18.80 11.38 -3.30
CA LEU A 270 -17.43 11.77 -3.54
C LEU A 270 -17.10 13.07 -2.82
N MET A 271 -15.84 13.25 -2.48
CA MET A 271 -15.27 14.50 -1.98
C MET A 271 -14.21 14.99 -2.98
N ARG A 272 -14.33 16.22 -3.41
CA ARG A 272 -13.26 16.95 -4.09
C ARG A 272 -12.59 17.86 -3.08
N PHE A 273 -11.28 17.89 -3.05
CA PHE A 273 -10.58 18.80 -2.15
C PHE A 273 -9.36 19.43 -2.83
N ARG A 274 -8.93 20.54 -2.27
CA ARG A 274 -7.65 21.18 -2.55
C ARG A 274 -7.11 21.87 -1.31
N HIS A 275 -5.82 22.05 -1.26
CA HIS A 275 -5.23 22.99 -0.33
C HIS A 275 -5.39 24.42 -0.87
N ARG A 276 -5.84 25.34 -0.04
CA ARG A 276 -6.07 26.74 -0.42
C ARG A 276 -4.82 27.37 -1.03
N GLY A 277 -4.95 27.91 -2.22
CA GLY A 277 -3.86 28.54 -2.96
C GLY A 277 -2.98 27.60 -3.79
N SER A 278 -3.12 26.27 -3.67
CA SER A 278 -2.39 25.32 -4.50
C SER A 278 -3.16 24.93 -5.77
N LYS A 279 -2.42 24.68 -6.85
CA LYS A 279 -2.96 24.16 -8.13
C LYS A 279 -2.47 22.73 -8.45
N ALA A 280 -1.44 22.25 -7.75
CA ALA A 280 -0.78 20.98 -8.04
C ALA A 280 -0.88 20.05 -6.82
N TYR A 281 -2.03 19.45 -6.62
CA TYR A 281 -2.28 18.44 -5.59
C TYR A 281 -2.88 17.21 -6.23
N GLY A 282 -2.66 16.08 -5.61
CA GLY A 282 -3.13 14.78 -6.03
C GLY A 282 -2.64 13.72 -5.05
N MET A 283 -3.25 12.57 -5.04
CA MET A 283 -2.85 11.47 -4.20
C MET A 283 -2.20 10.39 -5.04
N GLU A 284 -0.92 10.12 -4.80
CA GLU A 284 -0.22 8.94 -5.30
C GLU A 284 -0.11 7.87 -4.20
N SER A 285 -0.15 8.27 -2.93
CA SER A 285 -0.25 7.36 -1.79
C SER A 285 -1.58 6.62 -1.73
N SER A 286 -1.55 5.34 -1.35
CA SER A 286 -2.77 4.55 -1.17
C SER A 286 -3.50 4.94 0.12
N PRO A 287 -4.85 4.90 0.15
CA PRO A 287 -5.60 5.15 1.37
C PRO A 287 -5.33 4.09 2.42
N ALA A 288 -5.17 4.49 3.68
CA ALA A 288 -5.24 3.61 4.84
C ALA A 288 -6.53 3.87 5.62
N VAL A 289 -7.03 2.86 6.31
CA VAL A 289 -8.27 2.96 7.09
C VAL A 289 -8.10 2.36 8.47
N TRP A 290 -8.66 3.03 9.46
CA TRP A 290 -8.89 2.50 10.81
C TRP A 290 -10.24 2.97 11.34
N GLY A 291 -11.08 2.02 11.73
CA GLY A 291 -12.45 2.32 12.13
C GLY A 291 -13.23 3.00 11.00
N LYS A 292 -13.80 4.17 11.27
CA LYS A 292 -14.51 4.97 10.28
C LYS A 292 -13.67 6.08 9.65
N TYR A 293 -12.37 6.06 9.81
CA TYR A 293 -11.47 7.11 9.34
C TYR A 293 -10.59 6.64 8.19
N LEU A 294 -10.52 7.46 7.16
CA LEU A 294 -9.66 7.34 5.99
C LEU A 294 -8.46 8.26 6.14
N TYR A 295 -7.26 7.74 5.90
CA TYR A 295 -6.01 8.47 5.98
C TYR A 295 -5.26 8.38 4.66
N PHE A 296 -4.62 9.46 4.25
CA PHE A 296 -3.76 9.49 3.07
C PHE A 296 -2.84 10.73 3.11
N SER A 297 -1.82 10.71 2.26
CA SER A 297 -0.95 11.84 1.98
C SER A 297 -1.10 12.30 0.53
N ASP A 298 -0.69 13.54 0.26
CA ASP A 298 -0.73 14.09 -1.08
C ASP A 298 0.62 14.67 -1.52
N ASN A 299 0.73 15.00 -2.81
CA ASN A 299 1.95 15.51 -3.43
C ASN A 299 2.27 16.99 -3.09
N ILE A 300 1.55 17.61 -2.17
CA ILE A 300 1.89 18.92 -1.60
C ILE A 300 2.49 18.76 -0.20
N GLY A 301 2.32 17.58 0.40
CA GLY A 301 2.76 17.26 1.75
C GLY A 301 1.67 17.34 2.80
N ASN A 302 0.40 17.31 2.39
CA ASN A 302 -0.67 17.17 3.36
C ASN A 302 -0.83 15.71 3.77
N ILE A 303 -1.05 15.47 5.06
CA ILE A 303 -1.59 14.23 5.59
C ILE A 303 -2.99 14.56 6.09
N LEU A 304 -3.99 13.84 5.61
CA LEU A 304 -5.39 14.08 5.95
C LEU A 304 -6.02 12.88 6.64
N CYS A 305 -6.92 13.17 7.57
CA CYS A 305 -7.92 12.25 8.08
C CYS A 305 -9.30 12.69 7.61
N VAL A 306 -10.07 11.78 7.03
CA VAL A 306 -11.42 12.01 6.52
C VAL A 306 -12.37 11.01 7.15
N ASP A 307 -13.52 11.47 7.63
CA ASP A 307 -14.60 10.60 8.10
C ASP A 307 -15.26 9.93 6.89
N ILE A 308 -15.28 8.60 6.86
CA ILE A 308 -15.76 7.81 5.71
C ILE A 308 -17.28 7.98 5.50
N GLU A 309 -18.05 8.17 6.59
CA GLU A 309 -19.51 8.28 6.50
C GLU A 309 -19.93 9.57 5.84
N THR A 310 -19.28 10.67 6.22
CA THR A 310 -19.62 12.02 5.76
C THR A 310 -18.73 12.54 4.64
N LEU A 311 -17.56 11.92 4.40
CA LEU A 311 -16.49 12.41 3.55
C LEU A 311 -16.01 13.82 3.92
N LYS A 312 -16.08 14.20 5.20
CA LYS A 312 -15.57 15.49 5.68
C LYS A 312 -14.17 15.32 6.29
N PRO A 313 -13.26 16.30 6.07
CA PRO A 313 -11.98 16.31 6.76
C PRO A 313 -12.17 16.40 8.28
N VAL A 314 -11.45 15.57 9.01
CA VAL A 314 -11.40 15.57 10.48
C VAL A 314 -10.23 16.39 10.96
N TRP A 315 -9.04 16.10 10.42
CA TRP A 315 -7.82 16.85 10.68
C TRP A 315 -6.88 16.84 9.48
N HIS A 316 -5.94 17.75 9.48
CA HIS A 316 -4.89 17.89 8.48
C HIS A 316 -3.55 18.19 9.16
N TYR A 317 -2.48 17.55 8.69
CA TYR A 317 -1.10 17.80 9.12
C TYR A 317 -0.26 18.19 7.89
N ASP A 318 0.56 19.26 8.03
CA ASP A 318 1.46 19.74 6.98
C ASP A 318 2.84 19.08 7.11
N ASN A 319 3.13 18.07 6.29
CA ASN A 319 4.40 17.37 6.21
C ASN A 319 5.44 18.06 5.30
N ARG A 320 5.12 19.25 4.80
CA ARG A 320 5.99 20.23 4.11
C ARG A 320 6.40 19.91 2.69
N ASP A 321 6.50 18.68 2.27
CA ASP A 321 6.97 18.28 0.95
C ASP A 321 6.18 17.07 0.43
N ASP A 322 6.35 16.73 -0.82
CA ASP A 322 5.68 15.63 -1.46
C ASP A 322 5.72 14.35 -0.61
N SER A 323 4.59 13.65 -0.52
CA SER A 323 4.40 12.50 0.38
C SER A 323 3.78 11.34 -0.38
N ASP A 324 4.58 10.70 -1.23
CA ASP A 324 4.18 9.59 -2.07
C ASP A 324 4.10 8.25 -1.34
N ALA A 325 4.92 8.09 -0.29
CA ALA A 325 4.85 6.90 0.55
C ALA A 325 3.47 6.77 1.20
N THR A 326 2.89 5.58 1.11
CA THR A 326 1.61 5.30 1.73
C THR A 326 1.71 5.39 3.25
N VAL A 327 0.73 6.00 3.88
CA VAL A 327 0.63 6.07 5.34
C VAL A 327 0.38 4.68 5.93
N VAL A 328 0.95 4.41 7.11
CA VAL A 328 0.75 3.15 7.85
C VAL A 328 0.08 3.43 9.17
N ILE A 329 -0.99 2.70 9.49
CA ILE A 329 -1.69 2.80 10.77
C ILE A 329 -1.26 1.63 11.66
N ALA A 330 -0.92 1.94 12.90
CA ALA A 330 -0.56 0.95 13.92
C ALA A 330 -1.34 1.16 15.22
N GLU A 331 -1.86 0.09 15.76
CA GLU A 331 -2.36 0.04 17.13
C GLU A 331 -1.18 -0.28 18.05
N GLU A 332 -0.96 0.56 19.05
CA GLU A 332 0.13 0.45 20.00
C GLU A 332 -0.37 0.69 21.41
N GLU A 333 0.47 0.38 22.39
CA GLU A 333 0.17 0.77 23.78
C GLU A 333 -0.05 2.30 23.84
N GLY A 334 -1.21 2.70 24.35
CA GLY A 334 -1.59 4.11 24.46
C GLY A 334 -2.37 4.69 23.28
N GLY A 335 -2.62 3.95 22.20
CA GLY A 335 -3.52 4.44 21.14
C GLY A 335 -3.25 3.96 19.74
N VAL A 336 -3.83 4.67 18.78
CA VAL A 336 -3.66 4.40 17.35
C VAL A 336 -2.81 5.51 16.75
N TYR A 337 -1.79 5.10 16.01
CA TYR A 337 -0.82 6.01 15.44
C TYR A 337 -0.71 5.86 13.93
N LEU A 338 -0.38 6.96 13.29
CA LEU A 338 -0.10 7.05 11.87
C LEU A 338 1.38 7.34 11.65
N TYR A 339 2.00 6.60 10.75
CA TYR A 339 3.35 6.84 10.26
C TYR A 339 3.30 7.31 8.83
N SER A 340 4.01 8.39 8.52
CA SER A 340 4.13 8.94 7.17
C SER A 340 5.49 9.57 6.97
N SER A 341 5.87 9.76 5.71
CA SER A 341 7.14 10.35 5.33
C SER A 341 6.99 11.31 4.16
N SER A 342 8.00 12.15 3.94
CA SER A 342 8.06 13.02 2.77
C SER A 342 9.28 12.75 1.90
N ALA A 343 9.15 13.04 0.62
CA ALA A 343 10.25 13.19 -0.32
C ALA A 343 11.05 14.47 -0.04
N VAL A 344 12.08 14.72 -0.86
CA VAL A 344 12.76 16.00 -1.03
C VAL A 344 12.57 16.41 -2.49
N ASP A 345 11.48 17.11 -2.74
CA ASP A 345 11.09 17.60 -4.09
C ASP A 345 11.09 19.13 -4.16
N LYS A 346 10.36 19.80 -3.28
CA LYS A 346 10.12 21.25 -3.33
C LYS A 346 11.17 22.05 -2.59
N GLN A 347 12.06 21.41 -1.84
CA GLN A 347 13.11 22.06 -1.06
C GLN A 347 14.35 22.45 -1.87
N GLY A 348 14.37 22.25 -3.22
CA GLY A 348 15.55 22.44 -4.07
C GLY A 348 16.38 21.16 -4.24
N ASP A 349 17.69 21.29 -4.48
CA ASP A 349 18.57 20.13 -4.73
C ASP A 349 18.91 19.32 -3.47
N SER A 350 18.67 19.89 -2.29
CA SER A 350 18.87 19.24 -1.00
C SER A 350 17.88 19.75 0.03
N GLY A 351 17.55 18.90 0.98
CA GLY A 351 16.59 19.21 2.03
C GLY A 351 16.51 18.11 3.09
N TYR A 352 15.38 18.03 3.76
CA TYR A 352 15.10 17.03 4.77
C TYR A 352 13.87 16.23 4.41
N SER A 353 14.03 14.92 4.25
CA SER A 353 12.90 14.01 4.30
C SER A 353 12.41 13.92 5.75
N ARG A 354 11.12 14.14 5.95
CA ARG A 354 10.48 14.10 7.26
C ARG A 354 9.84 12.73 7.45
N PHE A 355 10.10 12.12 8.59
CA PHE A 355 9.39 10.94 9.00
C PHE A 355 8.66 11.26 10.30
N VAL A 356 7.34 11.12 10.30
CA VAL A 356 6.48 11.57 11.41
C VAL A 356 5.67 10.41 11.98
N LYS A 357 5.44 10.46 13.28
CA LYS A 357 4.41 9.70 13.99
C LYS A 357 3.36 10.68 14.48
N LEU A 358 2.13 10.46 14.07
CA LEU A 358 0.97 11.26 14.50
C LEU A 358 0.03 10.38 15.33
N ASN A 359 -0.69 10.99 16.26
CA ASN A 359 -1.88 10.35 16.81
C ASN A 359 -2.93 10.28 15.68
N ALA A 360 -3.38 9.08 15.31
CA ALA A 360 -4.26 8.89 14.18
C ALA A 360 -5.64 9.55 14.38
N LEU A 361 -6.14 9.65 15.61
CA LEU A 361 -7.45 10.22 15.90
C LEU A 361 -7.44 11.76 15.93
N THR A 362 -6.33 12.36 16.38
CA THR A 362 -6.26 13.82 16.63
C THR A 362 -5.39 14.57 15.62
N GLY A 363 -4.52 13.88 14.89
CA GLY A 363 -3.51 14.50 14.02
C GLY A 363 -2.35 15.16 14.78
N GLU A 364 -2.30 15.03 16.10
CA GLU A 364 -1.23 15.60 16.92
C GLU A 364 0.10 14.89 16.65
N LEU A 365 1.17 15.69 16.52
CA LEU A 365 2.52 15.19 16.33
C LEU A 365 3.04 14.53 17.61
N VAL A 366 3.42 13.25 17.52
CA VAL A 366 4.09 12.53 18.59
C VAL A 366 5.61 12.77 18.51
N TRP A 367 6.18 12.53 17.33
CA TRP A 367 7.56 12.87 17.02
C TRP A 367 7.79 13.08 15.52
N GLU A 368 8.82 13.84 15.21
CA GLU A 368 9.33 14.07 13.86
C GLU A 368 10.82 13.74 13.81
N ASN A 369 11.23 13.00 12.80
CA ASN A 369 12.65 12.82 12.46
C ASN A 369 12.92 13.48 11.09
N LYS A 370 13.96 14.32 11.04
CA LYS A 370 14.41 15.01 9.83
C LYS A 370 15.72 14.40 9.36
N ILE A 371 15.67 13.76 8.20
CA ILE A 371 16.85 13.11 7.62
C ILE A 371 17.29 13.87 6.38
N ALA A 372 18.52 14.37 6.39
CA ALA A 372 19.10 15.13 5.28
C ALA A 372 19.23 14.27 4.04
N CYS A 373 18.71 14.74 2.92
CA CYS A 373 18.73 14.07 1.63
C CYS A 373 19.02 15.06 0.50
N LYS A 374 19.43 14.53 -0.66
CA LYS A 374 19.62 15.29 -1.90
C LYS A 374 18.75 14.70 -3.00
N LYS A 375 18.40 15.51 -3.99
CA LYS A 375 17.84 14.99 -5.24
C LYS A 375 18.85 14.06 -5.92
N ILE A 376 18.33 13.04 -6.58
CA ILE A 376 19.10 12.04 -7.30
C ILE A 376 19.45 12.57 -8.67
N GLN A 377 20.73 12.51 -9.06
CA GLN A 377 21.26 13.05 -10.33
C GLN A 377 21.59 11.94 -11.34
N TYR A 378 20.95 10.79 -11.24
CA TYR A 378 21.28 9.61 -12.05
C TYR A 378 20.95 9.72 -13.54
N CYS A 379 20.02 10.58 -13.92
CA CYS A 379 19.56 10.75 -15.30
C CYS A 379 19.55 12.23 -15.69
N GLU A 380 19.20 12.53 -16.93
CA GLU A 380 19.17 13.90 -17.48
C GLU A 380 18.34 14.90 -16.65
N LYS A 381 17.35 14.40 -15.91
CA LYS A 381 16.58 15.20 -14.95
C LYS A 381 16.82 14.68 -13.54
N ALA A 382 17.10 15.60 -12.62
CA ALA A 382 17.14 15.27 -11.20
C ALA A 382 15.83 14.64 -10.78
N ARG A 383 15.92 13.56 -9.99
CA ARG A 383 14.77 12.91 -9.35
C ARG A 383 14.75 13.25 -7.88
N GLU A 384 13.58 13.16 -7.30
CA GLU A 384 13.36 13.44 -5.89
C GLU A 384 14.18 12.53 -4.98
N GLY A 385 14.64 13.07 -3.86
CA GLY A 385 15.26 12.33 -2.75
C GLY A 385 14.25 12.02 -1.65
N GLY A 386 14.71 11.41 -0.57
CA GLY A 386 13.88 11.14 0.60
C GLY A 386 13.19 9.77 0.57
N MET A 387 11.98 9.67 1.11
CA MET A 387 11.28 8.40 1.32
C MET A 387 10.11 8.25 0.34
N PHE A 388 10.18 7.21 -0.49
CA PHE A 388 9.11 6.76 -1.39
C PHE A 388 8.55 5.41 -0.97
N SER A 389 9.35 4.62 -0.26
CA SER A 389 8.92 3.32 0.23
C SER A 389 7.95 3.47 1.41
N THR A 390 6.88 2.69 1.39
CA THR A 390 5.97 2.59 2.53
C THR A 390 6.70 1.93 3.70
N PRO A 391 6.62 2.50 4.90
CA PRO A 391 7.28 1.94 6.09
C PRO A 391 6.83 0.52 6.41
N LEU A 392 7.74 -0.28 6.98
CA LEU A 392 7.51 -1.63 7.46
C LEU A 392 7.59 -1.67 8.98
N LEU A 393 6.52 -2.07 9.65
CA LEU A 393 6.51 -2.27 11.09
C LEU A 393 7.34 -3.50 11.47
N GLY A 394 8.19 -3.37 12.47
CA GLY A 394 8.92 -4.49 13.05
C GLY A 394 8.05 -5.30 13.99
N HIS A 395 8.25 -6.63 13.98
CA HIS A 395 7.65 -7.58 14.91
C HIS A 395 8.69 -8.59 15.37
N GLY A 396 8.33 -9.44 16.33
CA GLY A 396 9.23 -10.45 16.88
C GLY A 396 10.43 -9.81 17.59
N ASP A 397 11.67 -10.14 17.19
CA ASP A 397 12.87 -9.59 17.79
C ASP A 397 13.16 -8.13 17.40
N CYS A 398 12.33 -7.56 16.51
CA CYS A 398 12.36 -6.18 16.07
C CYS A 398 11.11 -5.39 16.51
N GLU A 399 10.35 -5.89 17.49
CA GLU A 399 9.23 -5.15 18.08
C GLU A 399 9.70 -3.76 18.55
N GLY A 400 8.92 -2.72 18.25
CA GLY A 400 9.31 -1.35 18.54
C GLY A 400 10.20 -0.67 17.47
N LEU A 401 10.60 -1.35 16.40
CA LEU A 401 11.27 -0.75 15.26
C LEU A 401 10.32 -0.51 14.08
N ILE A 402 10.70 0.44 13.22
CA ILE A 402 10.07 0.66 11.91
C ILE A 402 11.17 0.85 10.87
N PHE A 403 10.97 0.29 9.69
CA PHE A 403 11.97 0.24 8.64
C PHE A 403 11.49 0.94 7.38
N THR A 404 12.41 1.59 6.68
CA THR A 404 12.13 2.24 5.39
C THR A 404 13.38 2.32 4.53
N ASN A 405 13.21 2.52 3.23
CA ASN A 405 14.27 2.90 2.32
C ASN A 405 14.30 4.40 2.14
N MET A 406 15.49 4.96 2.09
CA MET A 406 15.72 6.37 1.81
C MET A 406 16.55 6.55 0.55
N CYS A 407 16.21 7.54 -0.25
CA CYS A 407 16.88 7.93 -1.48
C CYS A 407 17.68 9.20 -1.29
N GLY A 408 18.73 9.39 -2.11
CA GLY A 408 19.51 10.62 -2.10
C GLY A 408 20.43 10.80 -0.88
N MET A 409 20.92 9.70 -0.32
CA MET A 409 21.82 9.68 0.83
C MET A 409 23.27 9.91 0.39
N GLY A 410 23.59 11.13 -0.02
CA GLY A 410 24.91 11.51 -0.49
C GLY A 410 25.21 11.04 -1.92
N SER A 411 24.68 11.60 -2.95
CA SER A 411 24.60 11.23 -4.36
C SER A 411 23.42 10.30 -4.67
N ASP A 412 23.54 9.39 -5.63
CA ASP A 412 22.46 8.49 -6.07
C ASP A 412 22.26 7.24 -5.19
N LYS A 413 22.90 7.21 -4.02
CA LYS A 413 22.80 6.09 -3.10
C LYS A 413 21.52 6.13 -2.29
N GLY A 414 21.05 4.94 -1.92
CA GLY A 414 20.00 4.73 -0.95
C GLY A 414 20.54 4.21 0.37
N SER A 415 19.66 4.15 1.33
CA SER A 415 19.91 3.51 2.62
C SER A 415 18.67 2.78 3.11
N PHE A 416 18.85 1.59 3.66
CA PHE A 416 17.87 0.94 4.50
C PHE A 416 18.02 1.48 5.93
N VAL A 417 16.95 1.95 6.53
CA VAL A 417 16.97 2.69 7.80
C VAL A 417 16.03 2.02 8.79
N ALA A 418 16.52 1.80 10.02
CA ALA A 418 15.71 1.42 11.17
C ALA A 418 15.53 2.61 12.11
N ILE A 419 14.31 2.80 12.57
CA ILE A 419 13.90 3.90 13.44
C ILE A 419 13.17 3.31 14.65
N ASP A 420 13.47 3.80 15.83
CA ASP A 420 12.77 3.46 17.06
C ASP A 420 11.36 4.08 17.07
N ARG A 421 10.33 3.27 17.18
CA ARG A 421 8.91 3.69 17.09
C ARG A 421 8.46 4.59 18.23
N ALA A 422 9.08 4.45 19.41
CA ALA A 422 8.73 5.26 20.58
C ALA A 422 9.30 6.67 20.47
N SER A 423 10.56 6.80 20.05
CA SER A 423 11.30 8.07 20.09
C SER A 423 11.50 8.73 18.72
N GLY A 424 11.29 8.02 17.62
CA GLY A 424 11.60 8.49 16.27
C GLY A 424 13.10 8.54 15.94
N LYS A 425 13.98 8.10 16.85
CA LYS A 425 15.41 8.12 16.63
C LYS A 425 15.87 7.05 15.66
N VAL A 426 16.78 7.41 14.77
CA VAL A 426 17.43 6.44 13.87
C VAL A 426 18.32 5.52 14.71
N VAL A 427 18.03 4.21 14.63
CA VAL A 427 18.82 3.16 15.28
C VAL A 427 20.05 2.82 14.45
N TYR A 428 19.85 2.63 13.15
CA TYR A 428 20.93 2.45 12.20
C TYR A 428 20.54 2.87 10.78
N LYS A 429 21.56 3.09 9.93
CA LYS A 429 21.45 3.28 8.48
C LYS A 429 22.42 2.32 7.78
N LYS A 430 21.93 1.55 6.82
CA LYS A 430 22.77 0.67 5.99
C LYS A 430 22.70 1.14 4.54
N HIS A 431 23.85 1.47 3.98
CA HIS A 431 23.93 1.90 2.59
C HIS A 431 23.59 0.75 1.64
N LEU A 432 22.72 1.06 0.67
CA LEU A 432 22.46 0.25 -0.50
C LEU A 432 23.39 0.71 -1.64
N GLN A 433 23.58 -0.11 -2.66
CA GLN A 433 24.45 0.24 -3.78
C GLN A 433 23.86 1.40 -4.59
N PHE A 434 22.51 1.46 -4.68
CA PHE A 434 21.78 2.53 -5.33
C PHE A 434 20.51 2.89 -4.55
N TYR A 435 19.75 3.91 -5.01
CA TYR A 435 18.51 4.29 -4.33
C TYR A 435 17.43 3.21 -4.49
N ALA A 436 16.47 3.17 -3.56
CA ALA A 436 15.42 2.17 -3.52
C ALA A 436 14.05 2.81 -3.25
N TRP A 437 13.13 2.61 -4.18
CA TRP A 437 11.72 2.99 -4.04
C TRP A 437 10.85 1.82 -3.57
N SER A 438 11.32 0.61 -3.79
CA SER A 438 10.66 -0.63 -3.36
C SER A 438 10.36 -0.60 -1.86
N SER A 439 9.12 -0.86 -1.47
CA SER A 439 8.76 -0.98 -0.05
C SER A 439 9.28 -2.30 0.51
N PRO A 440 9.99 -2.31 1.65
CA PRO A 440 10.57 -3.52 2.23
C PRO A 440 9.49 -4.49 2.73
N VAL A 441 9.80 -5.78 2.70
CA VAL A 441 8.93 -6.87 3.17
C VAL A 441 9.65 -7.76 4.18
N ALA A 442 8.89 -8.38 5.08
CA ALA A 442 9.44 -9.18 6.19
C ALA A 442 9.21 -10.68 6.03
N LEU A 443 10.19 -11.47 6.53
CA LEU A 443 10.09 -12.90 6.76
C LEU A 443 10.59 -13.21 8.17
N TYR A 444 10.01 -14.21 8.83
CA TYR A 444 10.32 -14.57 10.20
C TYR A 444 10.71 -16.04 10.33
N THR A 445 11.72 -16.29 11.15
CA THR A 445 12.07 -17.65 11.59
C THR A 445 11.10 -18.13 12.70
N PRO A 446 11.09 -19.44 13.03
CA PRO A 446 10.25 -19.95 14.11
C PRO A 446 10.51 -19.30 15.47
N ASP A 447 11.75 -18.89 15.73
CA ASP A 447 12.18 -18.16 16.93
C ASP A 447 11.98 -16.63 16.83
N LYS A 448 11.18 -16.18 15.84
CA LYS A 448 10.77 -14.79 15.65
C LYS A 448 11.88 -13.80 15.27
N GLN A 449 13.00 -14.25 14.76
CA GLN A 449 13.98 -13.34 14.14
C GLN A 449 13.41 -12.78 12.83
N MET A 450 13.54 -11.47 12.65
CA MET A 450 13.04 -10.75 11.49
C MET A 450 14.13 -10.58 10.43
N PHE A 451 13.81 -10.93 9.20
CA PHE A 451 14.62 -10.67 8.00
C PHE A 451 13.81 -9.83 7.02
N VAL A 452 14.49 -8.94 6.32
CA VAL A 452 13.86 -8.02 5.37
C VAL A 452 14.42 -8.26 3.97
N VAL A 453 13.52 -8.21 2.98
CA VAL A 453 13.91 -8.17 1.58
C VAL A 453 13.46 -6.84 0.97
N THR A 454 14.35 -6.20 0.23
CA THR A 454 14.07 -4.97 -0.52
C THR A 454 14.91 -4.91 -1.80
N GLY A 455 14.46 -4.12 -2.78
CA GLY A 455 15.15 -3.97 -4.07
C GLY A 455 15.63 -2.55 -4.33
N ASP A 456 16.66 -2.39 -5.17
CA ASP A 456 17.10 -1.10 -5.68
C ASP A 456 16.87 -0.95 -7.20
N VAL A 457 17.07 0.27 -7.70
CA VAL A 457 16.79 0.60 -9.12
C VAL A 457 17.84 0.13 -10.11
N ILE A 458 18.93 -0.48 -9.67
CA ILE A 458 19.90 -1.14 -10.56
C ILE A 458 19.78 -2.66 -10.57
N GLY A 459 18.73 -3.19 -9.95
CA GLY A 459 18.35 -4.61 -10.02
C GLY A 459 18.95 -5.49 -8.94
N ASN A 460 19.38 -4.96 -7.81
CA ASN A 460 19.76 -5.74 -6.66
C ASN A 460 18.56 -6.04 -5.77
N LEU A 461 18.50 -7.26 -5.22
CA LEU A 461 17.66 -7.63 -4.09
C LEU A 461 18.55 -7.92 -2.89
N TYR A 462 18.27 -7.28 -1.79
CA TYR A 462 19.00 -7.40 -0.53
C TYR A 462 18.21 -8.23 0.47
N LEU A 463 18.87 -9.23 1.08
CA LEU A 463 18.40 -9.94 2.26
C LEU A 463 19.12 -9.38 3.47
N ILE A 464 18.38 -8.82 4.39
CA ILE A 464 18.89 -8.03 5.51
C ILE A 464 18.40 -8.63 6.83
N GLU A 465 19.30 -8.83 7.78
CA GLU A 465 18.94 -9.11 9.17
C GLU A 465 18.39 -7.82 9.80
N ALA A 466 17.10 -7.77 10.10
CA ALA A 466 16.42 -6.53 10.46
C ALA A 466 16.96 -5.89 11.75
N LYS A 467 17.29 -6.70 12.76
CA LYS A 467 17.78 -6.22 14.06
C LYS A 467 19.10 -5.45 13.98
N THR A 468 19.99 -5.86 13.09
CA THR A 468 21.36 -5.29 12.99
C THR A 468 21.57 -4.46 11.73
N GLY A 469 20.70 -4.65 10.72
CA GLY A 469 20.87 -4.11 9.38
C GLY A 469 21.97 -4.80 8.58
N ASN A 470 22.49 -5.94 9.00
CA ASN A 470 23.50 -6.65 8.25
C ASN A 470 22.93 -7.23 6.98
N ILE A 471 23.51 -6.87 5.83
CA ILE A 471 23.18 -7.46 4.54
C ILE A 471 23.79 -8.86 4.50
N ILE A 472 22.93 -9.89 4.56
CA ILE A 472 23.33 -11.30 4.54
C ILE A 472 23.66 -11.72 3.10
N TYR A 473 22.84 -11.27 2.17
CA TYR A 473 22.96 -11.67 0.77
C TYR A 473 22.50 -10.54 -0.16
N THR A 474 23.14 -10.41 -1.31
CA THR A 474 22.72 -9.51 -2.38
C THR A 474 22.62 -10.32 -3.67
N LEU A 475 21.41 -10.45 -4.20
CA LEU A 475 21.16 -11.05 -5.50
C LEU A 475 21.16 -9.96 -6.56
N LYS A 476 21.97 -10.09 -7.61
CA LYS A 476 21.83 -9.31 -8.84
C LYS A 476 20.69 -9.93 -9.65
N GLY A 477 19.48 -9.38 -9.49
CA GLY A 477 18.25 -9.98 -10.02
C GLY A 477 17.96 -9.65 -11.48
N GLY A 478 18.61 -8.64 -12.03
CA GLY A 478 18.42 -8.20 -13.42
C GLY A 478 18.18 -6.71 -13.56
N ASN A 479 16.97 -6.30 -13.89
CA ASN A 479 16.61 -4.91 -14.13
C ASN A 479 16.03 -4.26 -12.87
N ASN A 480 15.87 -2.94 -12.90
CA ASN A 480 15.35 -2.07 -11.86
C ASN A 480 14.14 -2.64 -11.09
N PHE A 481 14.25 -2.73 -9.75
CA PHE A 481 13.19 -3.12 -8.82
C PHE A 481 12.60 -1.87 -8.14
N GLU A 482 11.80 -1.09 -8.87
CA GLU A 482 10.96 -0.04 -8.29
C GLU A 482 9.70 -0.61 -7.62
N SER A 483 9.20 -1.73 -8.13
CA SER A 483 8.05 -2.46 -7.62
C SER A 483 8.28 -2.96 -6.19
N SER A 484 7.23 -2.97 -5.40
CA SER A 484 7.26 -3.57 -4.05
C SER A 484 6.98 -5.07 -4.12
N PRO A 485 7.72 -5.91 -3.38
CA PRO A 485 7.44 -7.35 -3.34
C PRO A 485 6.15 -7.68 -2.60
N VAL A 486 5.55 -8.82 -2.92
CA VAL A 486 4.61 -9.52 -2.04
C VAL A 486 5.29 -10.78 -1.48
N VAL A 487 5.02 -11.08 -0.22
CA VAL A 487 5.58 -12.27 0.46
C VAL A 487 4.52 -13.36 0.53
N ILE A 488 4.92 -14.58 0.21
CA ILE A 488 4.08 -15.79 0.25
C ILE A 488 4.97 -16.96 0.71
N ASP A 489 4.67 -17.53 1.86
CA ASP A 489 5.50 -18.58 2.50
C ASP A 489 6.95 -18.08 2.72
N ASN A 490 7.97 -18.79 2.20
CA ASN A 490 9.35 -18.35 2.17
C ASN A 490 9.78 -17.71 0.84
N CYS A 491 8.82 -17.26 0.04
CA CYS A 491 9.08 -16.66 -1.26
C CYS A 491 8.61 -15.21 -1.33
N ILE A 492 9.22 -14.47 -2.25
CA ILE A 492 8.69 -13.17 -2.69
C ILE A 492 8.34 -13.23 -4.18
N VAL A 493 7.31 -12.47 -4.56
CA VAL A 493 7.04 -12.16 -5.97
C VAL A 493 7.17 -10.66 -6.17
N VAL A 494 7.95 -10.26 -7.16
CA VAL A 494 8.25 -8.85 -7.44
C VAL A 494 8.40 -8.62 -8.94
N GLY A 495 7.92 -7.48 -9.41
CA GLY A 495 8.12 -7.04 -10.78
C GLY A 495 9.39 -6.22 -10.97
N SER A 496 9.89 -6.16 -12.20
CA SER A 496 10.99 -5.29 -12.59
C SER A 496 10.63 -4.42 -13.78
N ARG A 497 11.37 -3.33 -14.00
CA ARG A 497 11.27 -2.50 -15.21
C ARG A 497 11.76 -3.23 -16.46
N GLY A 498 12.41 -4.37 -16.30
CA GLY A 498 12.92 -5.24 -17.35
C GLY A 498 11.86 -6.11 -18.04
N ARG A 499 10.57 -5.80 -17.91
CA ARG A 499 9.46 -6.59 -18.46
C ARG A 499 9.27 -7.94 -17.79
N GLU A 500 9.71 -8.09 -16.56
CA GLU A 500 9.74 -9.38 -15.87
C GLU A 500 9.05 -9.31 -14.52
N ILE A 501 8.32 -10.37 -14.21
CA ILE A 501 7.79 -10.67 -12.88
C ILE A 501 8.52 -11.91 -12.41
N HIS A 502 9.11 -11.85 -11.23
CA HIS A 502 9.93 -12.92 -10.69
C HIS A 502 9.36 -13.49 -9.40
N LYS A 503 9.48 -14.79 -9.21
CA LYS A 503 9.40 -15.44 -7.90
C LYS A 503 10.81 -15.81 -7.43
N PHE A 504 11.14 -15.38 -6.23
CA PHE A 504 12.38 -15.74 -5.56
C PHE A 504 12.08 -16.47 -4.26
N GLU A 505 12.82 -17.52 -3.98
CA GLU A 505 12.81 -18.25 -2.71
C GLU A 505 13.94 -17.72 -1.80
N ILE A 506 13.61 -17.53 -0.54
CA ILE A 506 14.55 -17.18 0.53
C ILE A 506 14.87 -18.47 1.30
N TYR A 507 16.14 -18.86 1.35
CA TYR A 507 16.57 -20.15 1.88
C TYR A 507 17.76 -20.06 2.85
#